data_f340743f3c9ebf99dcb12a8e4367a0c4
#
_entry.id   f340743f3c9ebf99dcb12a8e4367a0c4
#
_cell.length_a   1.000
_cell.length_b   1.000
_cell.length_c   1.000
_cell.angle_alpha   90.00
_cell.angle_beta   90.00
_cell.angle_gamma   90.00
#
_symmetry.space_group_name_H-M   'P 1'
#
loop_
_entity.id
_entity.type
_entity.pdbx_description
1 polymer ?
#
loop_
_entity_poly.entity_id
_entity_poly.type
_entity_poly.pdbx_seq_one_letter_code
_entity_poly.pdbx_strand_id
1 'polypeptide(L)'
;MTKEEYTKKINELKTQKRALDAQIGQVNKEFIQDSLRVLEEQGITPGTKVSVKTKTWSGYEVDTVTCFFGVSIEFGEIKYIFNKIKKDGTMSKRNQFLIGTIISIDKI
;
A
#
# COMPACT_ATOMS: atom_id res chain seq x y z
N MET A 1 -4.93 36.06 26.29
CA MET A 1 -5.39 34.66 26.50
C MET A 1 -4.89 34.16 27.83
N THR A 2 -5.77 33.65 28.65
CA THR A 2 -5.40 33.03 29.93
C THR A 2 -4.88 31.61 29.70
N LYS A 3 -4.16 31.06 30.65
CA LYS A 3 -3.69 29.67 30.63
C LYS A 3 -4.85 28.68 30.46
N GLU A 4 -5.96 28.96 31.13
CA GLU A 4 -7.16 28.11 31.05
C GLU A 4 -7.77 28.11 29.65
N GLU A 5 -7.87 29.28 29.01
CA GLU A 5 -8.35 29.43 27.64
C GLU A 5 -7.44 28.68 26.66
N TYR A 6 -6.14 28.81 26.84
CA TYR A 6 -5.15 28.10 26.02
C TYR A 6 -5.31 26.59 26.13
N THR A 7 -5.39 26.06 27.37
CA THR A 7 -5.55 24.62 27.60
C THR A 7 -6.84 24.08 26.97
N LYS A 8 -7.95 24.83 27.11
CA LYS A 8 -9.23 24.48 26.51
C LYS A 8 -9.14 24.38 24.98
N LYS A 9 -8.54 25.39 24.33
CA LYS A 9 -8.38 25.40 22.88
C LYS A 9 -7.51 24.25 22.38
N ILE A 10 -6.40 23.97 23.06
CA ILE A 10 -5.52 22.85 22.70
C ILE A 10 -6.25 21.51 22.82
N ASN A 11 -7.03 21.31 23.87
CA ASN A 11 -7.80 20.09 24.06
C ASN A 11 -8.88 19.91 22.98
N GLU A 12 -9.56 20.98 22.60
CA GLU A 12 -10.54 20.96 21.51
C GLU A 12 -9.88 20.59 20.18
N LEU A 13 -8.73 21.17 19.86
CA LEU A 13 -7.98 20.87 18.64
C LEU A 13 -7.47 19.42 18.61
N LYS A 14 -6.99 18.92 19.75
CA LYS A 14 -6.58 17.52 19.87
C LYS A 14 -7.74 16.55 19.64
N THR A 15 -8.91 16.86 20.14
CA THR A 15 -10.12 16.06 19.91
C THR A 15 -10.51 16.07 18.45
N GLN A 16 -10.48 17.23 17.77
CA GLN A 16 -10.74 17.35 16.34
C GLN A 16 -9.72 16.56 15.52
N LYS A 17 -8.45 16.66 15.89
CA LYS A 17 -7.37 15.92 15.21
C LYS A 17 -7.59 14.41 15.29
N ARG A 18 -7.94 13.88 16.45
CA ARG A 18 -8.24 12.45 16.62
C ARG A 18 -9.40 12.00 15.75
N ALA A 19 -10.46 12.81 15.65
CA ALA A 19 -11.61 12.50 14.81
C ALA A 19 -11.21 12.47 13.33
N LEU A 20 -10.40 13.45 12.88
CA LEU A 20 -9.90 13.50 11.50
C LEU A 20 -8.96 12.34 11.18
N ASP A 21 -8.05 12.01 12.11
CA ASP A 21 -7.16 10.86 11.94
C ASP A 21 -7.93 9.55 11.82
N ALA A 22 -9.01 9.38 12.59
CA ALA A 22 -9.88 8.21 12.48
C ALA A 22 -10.58 8.14 11.12
N GLN A 23 -11.05 9.29 10.60
CA GLN A 23 -11.66 9.37 9.27
C GLN A 23 -10.66 9.02 8.17
N ILE A 24 -9.44 9.53 8.24
CA ILE A 24 -8.37 9.21 7.30
C ILE A 24 -8.06 7.72 7.33
N GLY A 25 -7.96 7.12 8.51
CA GLY A 25 -7.74 5.69 8.68
C GLY A 25 -8.84 4.86 8.04
N GLN A 26 -10.10 5.28 8.17
CA GLN A 26 -11.23 4.58 7.57
C GLN A 26 -11.20 4.66 6.04
N VAL A 27 -10.92 5.84 5.48
CA VAL A 27 -10.79 6.02 4.02
C VAL A 27 -9.64 5.19 3.47
N ASN A 28 -8.49 5.17 4.14
CA ASN A 28 -7.34 4.36 3.74
C ASN A 28 -7.69 2.87 3.74
N LYS A 29 -8.40 2.41 4.76
CA LYS A 29 -8.83 1.01 4.86
C LYS A 29 -9.76 0.63 3.71
N GLU A 30 -10.74 1.47 3.38
CA GLU A 30 -11.65 1.24 2.27
C GLU A 30 -10.91 1.20 0.94
N PHE A 31 -9.97 2.11 0.73
CA PHE A 31 -9.18 2.14 -0.50
C PHE A 31 -8.30 0.89 -0.67
N ILE A 32 -7.69 0.42 0.42
CA ILE A 32 -6.92 -0.84 0.41
C ILE A 32 -7.83 -2.01 0.06
N GLN A 33 -9.00 -2.11 0.68
CA GLN A 33 -9.95 -3.19 0.44
C GLN A 33 -10.43 -3.18 -1.02
N ASP A 34 -10.75 -2.02 -1.58
CA ASP A 34 -11.17 -1.89 -2.97
C ASP A 34 -10.06 -2.29 -3.94
N SER A 35 -8.82 -1.89 -3.65
CA SER A 35 -7.66 -2.25 -4.48
C SER A 35 -7.41 -3.76 -4.47
N LEU A 36 -7.51 -4.40 -3.30
CA LEU A 36 -7.39 -5.85 -3.17
C LEU A 36 -8.51 -6.58 -3.92
N ARG A 37 -9.74 -6.07 -3.85
CA ARG A 37 -10.87 -6.66 -4.55
C ARG A 37 -10.68 -6.66 -6.06
N VAL A 38 -10.21 -5.54 -6.62
CA VAL A 38 -9.94 -5.45 -8.06
C VAL A 38 -8.90 -6.49 -8.50
N LEU A 39 -7.84 -6.66 -7.72
CA LEU A 39 -6.82 -7.68 -8.00
C LEU A 39 -7.38 -9.10 -7.84
N GLU A 40 -8.19 -9.35 -6.82
CA GLU A 40 -8.83 -10.64 -6.59
C GLU A 40 -9.74 -11.04 -7.74
N GLU A 41 -10.48 -10.10 -8.32
CA GLU A 41 -11.31 -10.33 -9.52
C GLU A 41 -10.47 -10.78 -10.71
N GLN A 42 -9.20 -10.39 -10.77
CA GLN A 42 -8.24 -10.82 -11.79
C GLN A 42 -7.52 -12.13 -11.40
N GLY A 43 -7.88 -12.73 -10.27
CA GLY A 43 -7.24 -13.95 -9.77
C GLY A 43 -5.92 -13.70 -9.03
N ILE A 44 -5.64 -12.47 -8.65
CA ILE A 44 -4.42 -12.11 -7.93
C ILE A 44 -4.73 -11.98 -6.44
N THR A 45 -4.22 -12.92 -5.65
CA THR A 45 -4.37 -12.97 -4.19
C THR A 45 -2.99 -13.06 -3.54
N PRO A 46 -2.87 -12.86 -2.21
CA PRO A 46 -1.57 -13.04 -1.55
C PRO A 46 -0.96 -14.40 -1.83
N GLY A 47 0.29 -14.42 -2.29
CA GLY A 47 1.01 -15.62 -2.70
C GLY A 47 0.95 -15.94 -4.19
N THR A 48 0.13 -15.24 -4.97
CA THR A 48 0.03 -15.45 -6.41
C THR A 48 1.28 -14.92 -7.12
N LYS A 49 1.86 -15.73 -8.01
CA LYS A 49 2.96 -15.29 -8.87
C LYS A 49 2.42 -14.35 -9.95
N VAL A 50 3.08 -13.23 -10.10
CA VAL A 50 2.68 -12.17 -11.02
C VAL A 50 3.88 -11.64 -11.79
N SER A 51 3.63 -11.08 -12.96
CA SER A 51 4.59 -10.26 -13.69
C SER A 51 4.21 -8.79 -13.50
N VAL A 52 5.12 -8.02 -12.94
CA VAL A 52 4.91 -6.59 -12.67
C VAL A 52 5.71 -5.79 -13.67
N LYS A 53 5.03 -4.94 -14.41
CA LYS A 53 5.67 -4.01 -15.35
C LYS A 53 5.84 -2.67 -14.67
N THR A 54 7.09 -2.21 -14.60
CA THR A 54 7.45 -0.91 -14.05
C THR A 54 8.28 -0.14 -15.07
N LYS A 55 8.34 1.18 -14.89
CA LYS A 55 9.15 2.04 -15.73
C LYS A 55 10.34 2.52 -14.93
N THR A 56 11.55 2.35 -15.48
CA THR A 56 12.76 2.88 -14.86
C THR A 56 12.79 4.40 -14.98
N TRP A 57 13.61 5.05 -14.17
CA TRP A 57 13.76 6.50 -14.24
C TRP A 57 14.33 6.98 -15.58
N SER A 58 15.02 6.09 -16.33
CA SER A 58 15.52 6.38 -17.68
C SER A 58 14.48 6.14 -18.78
N GLY A 59 13.26 5.72 -18.43
CA GLY A 59 12.14 5.58 -19.35
C GLY A 59 11.94 4.18 -19.95
N TYR A 60 12.74 3.19 -19.56
CA TYR A 60 12.57 1.81 -20.02
C TYR A 60 11.55 1.07 -19.18
N GLU A 61 10.75 0.23 -19.83
CA GLU A 61 9.84 -0.68 -19.15
C GLU A 61 10.58 -1.96 -18.76
N VAL A 62 10.35 -2.43 -17.53
CA VAL A 62 10.97 -3.64 -16.99
C VAL A 62 9.87 -4.53 -16.43
N ASP A 63 9.92 -5.82 -16.80
CA ASP A 63 9.03 -6.84 -16.23
C ASP A 63 9.78 -7.60 -15.13
N THR A 64 9.14 -7.69 -13.96
CA THR A 64 9.68 -8.43 -12.81
C THR A 64 8.70 -9.52 -12.40
N VAL A 65 9.17 -10.76 -12.32
CA VAL A 65 8.38 -11.88 -11.82
C VAL A 65 8.56 -11.96 -10.31
N THR A 66 7.45 -11.93 -9.59
CA THR A 66 7.44 -11.91 -8.13
C THR A 66 6.12 -12.46 -7.59
N CYS A 67 5.98 -12.57 -6.27
CA CYS A 67 4.73 -12.95 -5.65
C CYS A 67 4.04 -11.74 -5.06
N PHE A 68 2.76 -11.57 -5.35
CA PHE A 68 1.95 -10.54 -4.73
C PHE A 68 1.70 -10.89 -3.26
N PHE A 69 1.77 -9.91 -2.38
CA PHE A 69 1.50 -10.09 -0.95
C PHE A 69 0.32 -9.24 -0.48
N GLY A 70 0.31 -7.97 -0.79
CA GLY A 70 -0.72 -7.06 -0.31
C GLY A 70 -0.55 -5.64 -0.78
N VAL A 71 -1.28 -4.74 -0.13
CA VAL A 71 -1.31 -3.31 -0.45
C VAL A 71 -1.13 -2.53 0.83
N SER A 72 -0.36 -1.45 0.75
CA SER A 72 -0.13 -0.53 1.87
C SER A 72 -0.31 0.90 1.40
N ILE A 73 -0.59 1.80 2.33
CA ILE A 73 -0.58 3.24 2.07
C ILE A 73 0.52 3.86 2.92
N GLU A 74 1.46 4.52 2.25
CA GLU A 74 2.55 5.25 2.89
C GLU A 74 2.59 6.68 2.36
N PHE A 75 2.60 7.65 3.28
CA PHE A 75 2.63 9.07 2.94
C PHE A 75 1.53 9.50 1.95
N GLY A 76 0.32 8.92 2.09
CA GLY A 76 -0.80 9.21 1.21
C GLY A 76 -0.76 8.53 -0.15
N GLU A 77 0.23 7.69 -0.42
CA GLU A 77 0.38 6.97 -1.68
C GLU A 77 0.15 5.48 -1.49
N ILE A 78 -0.52 4.87 -2.45
CA ILE A 78 -0.70 3.42 -2.47
C ILE A 78 0.58 2.74 -2.94
N LYS A 79 0.98 1.69 -2.21
CA LYS A 79 2.13 0.87 -2.57
C LYS A 79 1.75 -0.60 -2.53
N TYR A 80 2.22 -1.34 -3.52
CA TYR A 80 1.98 -2.77 -3.61
C TYR A 80 3.15 -3.51 -3.00
N ILE A 81 2.85 -4.50 -2.17
CA ILE A 81 3.85 -5.30 -1.44
C ILE A 81 4.05 -6.61 -2.18
N PHE A 82 5.30 -6.95 -2.46
CA PHE A 82 5.69 -8.17 -3.14
C PHE A 82 6.72 -8.94 -2.34
N ASN A 83 6.69 -10.26 -2.46
CA ASN A 83 7.72 -11.15 -1.92
C ASN A 83 8.56 -11.71 -3.07
N LYS A 84 9.88 -11.66 -2.92
CA LYS A 84 10.78 -12.23 -3.92
C LYS A 84 10.60 -13.73 -4.03
N ILE A 85 10.79 -14.28 -5.22
CA ILE A 85 10.77 -15.71 -5.49
C ILE A 85 12.18 -16.26 -5.24
N LYS A 86 12.27 -17.33 -4.44
CA LYS A 86 13.53 -18.05 -4.19
C LYS A 86 13.97 -18.82 -5.43
N LYS A 87 15.23 -19.29 -5.43
CA LYS A 87 15.78 -20.11 -6.51
C LYS A 87 14.99 -21.39 -6.79
N ASP A 88 14.33 -21.95 -5.75
CA ASP A 88 13.50 -23.14 -5.88
C ASP A 88 12.08 -22.85 -6.39
N GLY A 89 11.77 -21.59 -6.69
CA GLY A 89 10.46 -21.17 -7.19
C GLY A 89 9.44 -20.85 -6.12
N THR A 90 9.77 -20.98 -4.84
CA THR A 90 8.86 -20.67 -3.73
C THR A 90 8.98 -19.21 -3.30
N MET A 91 7.95 -18.72 -2.61
CA MET A 91 7.91 -17.37 -2.10
C MET A 91 8.84 -17.20 -0.90
N SER A 92 9.68 -16.15 -0.93
CA SER A 92 10.51 -15.78 0.21
C SER A 92 9.68 -15.04 1.25
N LYS A 93 9.66 -15.51 2.48
CA LYS A 93 8.96 -14.83 3.59
C LYS A 93 9.75 -13.65 4.15
N ARG A 94 11.05 -13.56 3.85
CA ARG A 94 11.95 -12.54 4.42
C ARG A 94 12.21 -11.36 3.50
N ASN A 95 12.13 -11.56 2.19
CA ASN A 95 12.49 -10.54 1.20
C ASN A 95 11.24 -9.92 0.60
N GLN A 96 10.66 -8.95 1.32
CA GLN A 96 9.54 -8.14 0.84
C GLN A 96 10.06 -6.83 0.28
N PHE A 97 9.38 -6.33 -0.73
CA PHE A 97 9.67 -5.01 -1.29
C PHE A 97 8.38 -4.31 -1.70
N LEU A 98 8.44 -2.98 -1.75
CA LEU A 98 7.30 -2.12 -2.06
C LEU A 98 7.53 -1.45 -3.41
N ILE A 99 6.49 -1.42 -4.25
CA ILE A 99 6.51 -0.68 -5.51
C ILE A 99 5.32 0.28 -5.53
N GLY A 100 5.59 1.57 -5.72
CA GLY A 100 4.57 2.60 -5.78
C GLY A 100 4.07 2.89 -7.18
N THR A 101 4.95 2.85 -8.19
CA THR A 101 4.60 3.17 -9.57
C THR A 101 4.64 1.91 -10.42
N ILE A 102 3.46 1.39 -10.76
CA ILE A 102 3.29 0.17 -11.54
C ILE A 102 2.50 0.50 -12.81
N ILE A 103 2.98 0.02 -13.95
CA ILE A 103 2.27 0.14 -15.23
C ILE A 103 1.18 -0.94 -15.31
N SER A 104 1.54 -2.18 -14.97
CA SER A 104 0.59 -3.30 -14.97
C SER A 104 1.04 -4.42 -14.04
N ILE A 105 0.07 -5.18 -13.55
CA ILE A 105 0.27 -6.43 -12.81
C ILE A 105 -0.53 -7.50 -13.54
N ASP A 106 0.13 -8.56 -13.94
CA ASP A 106 -0.51 -9.66 -14.64
C ASP A 106 -0.22 -10.98 -13.94
N LYS A 107 -1.26 -11.80 -13.80
CA LYS A 107 -1.11 -13.16 -13.28
C LYS A 107 -0.37 -14.01 -14.29
N ILE A 108 0.60 -14.75 -13.79
CA ILE A 108 1.35 -15.70 -14.63
C ILE A 108 0.58 -17.00 -14.78
#